data_645e3a736ac12f47db2549d3982eebe3
#
_entry.id   645e3a736ac12f47db2549d3982eebe3
#
_cell.length_a   1.000
_cell.length_b   1.000
_cell.length_c   1.000
_cell.angle_alpha   90.00
_cell.angle_beta   90.00
_cell.angle_gamma   90.00
#
_symmetry.space_group_name_H-M   'P 1'
#
loop_
_entity.id
_entity.type
_entity.pdbx_description
1 polymer ?
#
loop_
_entity_poly.entity_id
_entity_poly.type
_entity_poly.pdbx_seq_one_letter_code
_entity_poly.pdbx_strand_id
1 'polypeptide(L)'
;AFEETCFASAPAQEICLRICAEKPFTVKISAENGFLTEQRYETDGFALFGRLPGKSLRTVGSGKGEVESFVFSEIPEEMGMRYEGRGRVRTAGGTTEAQADGLVCKDVLELEIFLAVRSSYAGAERHPETEGADTAALLETDLHGSERSFEVLKQEHIAEYQELFNR
;
A
#
# COMPACT_ATOMS: atom_id res chain seq x y z
N ALA A 1 4.56 27.08 -3.54
CA ALA A 1 5.39 25.94 -3.95
C ALA A 1 4.96 24.72 -3.16
N PHE A 2 5.15 23.52 -3.73
CA PHE A 2 4.99 22.23 -3.05
C PHE A 2 6.38 21.60 -2.93
N GLU A 3 6.63 20.98 -1.80
CA GLU A 3 7.77 20.10 -1.59
C GLU A 3 7.25 18.70 -1.32
N GLU A 4 7.74 17.71 -2.06
CA GLU A 4 7.37 16.32 -1.93
C GLU A 4 8.60 15.47 -1.61
N THR A 5 8.47 14.61 -0.61
CA THR A 5 9.49 13.63 -0.24
C THR A 5 8.83 12.25 -0.16
N CYS A 6 9.36 11.27 -0.91
CA CYS A 6 8.89 9.90 -0.89
C CYS A 6 10.07 8.92 -0.79
N PHE A 7 9.93 7.88 0.04
CA PHE A 7 10.89 6.79 0.14
C PHE A 7 10.22 5.49 0.63
N ALA A 8 10.85 4.36 0.33
CA ALA A 8 10.46 3.05 0.86
C ALA A 8 11.48 2.63 1.92
N SER A 9 11.07 2.55 3.16
CA SER A 9 11.90 2.20 4.29
C SER A 9 11.92 0.68 4.50
N ALA A 10 13.06 0.03 4.25
CA ALA A 10 13.24 -1.38 4.57
C ALA A 10 13.20 -1.65 6.08
N PRO A 11 13.81 -0.84 6.97
CA PRO A 11 13.68 -1.03 8.41
C PRO A 11 12.27 -0.91 8.97
N ALA A 12 11.44 -0.01 8.40
CA ALA A 12 10.05 0.18 8.81
C ALA A 12 9.05 -0.68 8.06
N GLN A 13 9.44 -1.26 6.90
CA GLN A 13 8.54 -1.97 5.99
C GLN A 13 7.39 -1.10 5.49
N GLU A 14 7.62 0.21 5.35
CA GLU A 14 6.64 1.21 4.95
C GLU A 14 7.12 2.05 3.77
N ILE A 15 6.18 2.48 2.95
CA ILE A 15 6.35 3.56 1.99
C ILE A 15 5.90 4.84 2.70
N CYS A 16 6.78 5.83 2.77
CA CYS A 16 6.55 7.09 3.44
C CYS A 16 6.49 8.21 2.39
N LEU A 17 5.42 8.99 2.40
CA LEU A 17 5.22 10.16 1.56
C LEU A 17 4.93 11.36 2.45
N ARG A 18 5.62 12.50 2.20
CA ARG A 18 5.29 13.79 2.79
C ARG A 18 5.12 14.83 1.68
N ILE A 19 4.09 15.64 1.79
CA ILE A 19 3.83 16.80 0.95
C ILE A 19 3.70 18.01 1.86
N CYS A 20 4.53 19.05 1.64
CA CYS A 20 4.48 20.32 2.34
C CYS A 20 4.15 21.45 1.36
N ALA A 21 3.39 22.44 1.81
CA ALA A 21 3.07 23.61 1.01
C ALA A 21 3.11 24.91 1.83
N GLU A 22 3.47 26.02 1.17
CA GLU A 22 3.44 27.37 1.77
C GLU A 22 2.02 27.90 1.98
N LYS A 23 1.05 27.35 1.29
CA LYS A 23 -0.36 27.72 1.37
C LYS A 23 -1.20 26.47 1.56
N PRO A 24 -2.33 26.58 2.30
CA PRO A 24 -3.23 25.46 2.45
C PRO A 24 -3.65 24.85 1.11
N PHE A 25 -3.69 23.54 1.04
CA PHE A 25 -4.14 22.78 -0.13
C PHE A 25 -5.16 21.72 0.26
N THR A 26 -5.92 21.28 -0.73
CA THR A 26 -6.89 20.19 -0.58
C THR A 26 -6.49 19.06 -1.51
N VAL A 27 -6.50 17.83 -0.99
CA VAL A 27 -6.13 16.63 -1.73
C VAL A 27 -7.06 15.48 -1.37
N LYS A 28 -7.32 14.61 -2.34
CA LYS A 28 -8.01 13.34 -2.13
C LYS A 28 -7.04 12.19 -2.31
N ILE A 29 -7.00 11.32 -1.30
CA ILE A 29 -6.26 10.05 -1.33
C ILE A 29 -7.25 8.97 -1.72
N SER A 30 -6.98 8.26 -2.80
CA SER A 30 -7.78 7.13 -3.28
C SER A 30 -6.87 6.05 -3.85
N ALA A 31 -7.35 4.81 -3.85
CA ALA A 31 -6.65 3.70 -4.47
C ALA A 31 -7.50 3.11 -5.61
N GLU A 32 -6.86 2.82 -6.73
CA GLU A 32 -7.48 2.15 -7.87
C GLU A 32 -6.58 1.03 -8.35
N ASN A 33 -7.11 -0.17 -8.39
CA ASN A 33 -6.42 -1.34 -8.90
C ASN A 33 -7.45 -2.38 -9.34
N GLY A 34 -7.26 -3.01 -10.50
CA GLY A 34 -8.15 -4.04 -11.04
C GLY A 34 -8.29 -5.31 -10.19
N PHE A 35 -7.49 -5.46 -9.14
CA PHE A 35 -7.53 -6.60 -8.22
C PHE A 35 -7.97 -6.23 -6.80
N LEU A 36 -8.36 -4.97 -6.56
CA LEU A 36 -8.96 -4.57 -5.29
C LEU A 36 -10.36 -5.19 -5.14
N THR A 37 -10.60 -5.77 -3.97
CA THR A 37 -11.90 -6.36 -3.60
C THR A 37 -12.65 -5.48 -2.63
N GLU A 38 -11.94 -4.73 -1.79
CA GLU A 38 -12.52 -3.84 -0.79
C GLU A 38 -11.57 -2.69 -0.47
N GLN A 39 -12.15 -1.54 -0.15
CA GLN A 39 -11.45 -0.36 0.34
C GLN A 39 -12.22 0.22 1.51
N ARG A 40 -11.50 0.63 2.55
CA ARG A 40 -12.06 1.32 3.70
C ARG A 40 -11.26 2.58 3.96
N TYR A 41 -11.95 3.69 4.20
CA TYR A 41 -11.32 4.98 4.50
C TYR A 41 -11.83 5.47 5.86
N GLU A 42 -10.89 5.91 6.68
CA GLU A 42 -11.10 6.49 8.01
C GLU A 42 -10.45 7.88 8.05
N THR A 43 -10.75 8.67 9.06
CA THR A 43 -10.26 10.06 9.13
C THR A 43 -8.75 10.20 9.28
N ASP A 44 -8.08 9.14 9.72
CA ASP A 44 -6.63 9.09 9.95
C ASP A 44 -5.92 7.98 9.15
N GLY A 45 -6.65 7.34 8.20
CA GLY A 45 -6.05 6.28 7.41
C GLY A 45 -6.97 5.57 6.43
N PHE A 46 -6.47 4.47 5.91
CA PHE A 46 -7.22 3.61 4.98
C PHE A 46 -6.73 2.17 5.02
N ALA A 47 -7.60 1.26 4.63
CA ALA A 47 -7.27 -0.15 4.42
C ALA A 47 -7.71 -0.59 3.02
N LEU A 48 -6.85 -1.37 2.36
CA LEU A 48 -7.01 -1.87 1.01
C LEU A 48 -6.92 -3.38 1.05
N PHE A 49 -7.86 -4.07 0.43
CA PHE A 49 -7.88 -5.52 0.33
C PHE A 49 -7.95 -5.92 -1.13
N GLY A 50 -7.23 -6.95 -1.51
CA GLY A 50 -7.25 -7.42 -2.87
C GLY A 50 -6.84 -8.88 -2.99
N ARG A 51 -7.12 -9.43 -4.17
CA ARG A 51 -6.79 -10.80 -4.53
C ARG A 51 -6.29 -10.85 -5.96
N LEU A 52 -5.15 -11.49 -6.15
CA LEU A 52 -4.66 -11.80 -7.48
C LEU A 52 -5.45 -12.98 -8.08
N PRO A 53 -5.53 -13.10 -9.40
CA PRO A 53 -6.12 -14.28 -10.03
C PRO A 53 -5.32 -15.53 -9.69
N GLY A 54 -5.99 -16.66 -9.53
CA GLY A 54 -5.32 -17.95 -9.29
C GLY A 54 -4.59 -18.46 -10.52
N LYS A 55 -5.07 -18.13 -11.71
CA LYS A 55 -4.46 -18.48 -13.00
C LYS A 55 -4.55 -17.33 -13.98
N SER A 56 -3.52 -17.15 -14.78
CA SER A 56 -3.58 -16.34 -16.01
C SER A 56 -3.53 -17.27 -17.22
N LEU A 57 -4.40 -17.03 -18.19
CA LEU A 57 -4.43 -17.74 -19.46
C LEU A 57 -3.95 -16.78 -20.54
N ARG A 58 -2.84 -17.15 -21.21
CA ARG A 58 -2.40 -16.47 -22.43
C ARG A 58 -2.93 -17.20 -23.63
N THR A 59 -3.76 -16.55 -24.40
CA THR A 59 -4.26 -17.09 -25.67
C THR A 59 -3.57 -16.36 -26.81
N VAL A 60 -2.76 -17.08 -27.59
CA VAL A 60 -2.16 -16.55 -28.82
C VAL A 60 -3.19 -16.72 -29.94
N GLY A 61 -3.89 -15.64 -30.27
CA GLY A 61 -4.80 -15.61 -31.41
C GLY A 61 -4.04 -15.46 -32.72
N SER A 62 -4.35 -16.24 -33.74
CA SER A 62 -3.82 -16.08 -35.08
C SER A 62 -4.22 -14.70 -35.65
N GLY A 63 -3.29 -13.74 -35.63
CA GLY A 63 -3.42 -12.43 -36.27
C GLY A 63 -3.90 -11.27 -35.38
N LYS A 64 -4.12 -11.41 -34.08
CA LYS A 64 -4.62 -10.34 -33.19
C LYS A 64 -3.86 -10.15 -31.86
N GLY A 65 -2.58 -10.48 -31.78
CA GLY A 65 -1.81 -10.31 -30.57
C GLY A 65 -2.15 -11.34 -29.47
N GLU A 66 -1.36 -11.31 -28.40
CA GLU A 66 -1.62 -12.10 -27.18
C GLU A 66 -2.75 -11.45 -26.39
N VAL A 67 -3.74 -12.25 -25.97
CA VAL A 67 -4.77 -11.84 -25.03
C VAL A 67 -4.51 -12.58 -23.73
N GLU A 68 -4.26 -11.83 -22.67
CA GLU A 68 -4.17 -12.37 -21.31
C GLU A 68 -5.54 -12.26 -20.65
N SER A 69 -6.04 -13.37 -20.14
CA SER A 69 -7.26 -13.41 -19.33
C SER A 69 -6.95 -13.95 -17.93
N PHE A 70 -7.61 -13.34 -16.94
CA PHE A 70 -7.45 -13.71 -15.55
C PHE A 70 -8.60 -14.61 -15.09
N VAL A 71 -8.28 -15.68 -14.37
CA VAL A 71 -9.27 -16.61 -13.81
C VAL A 71 -9.29 -16.46 -12.31
N PHE A 72 -10.45 -16.04 -11.79
CA PHE A 72 -10.75 -16.03 -10.36
C PHE A 72 -11.60 -17.25 -10.03
N SER A 73 -11.18 -18.05 -9.07
CA SER A 73 -11.89 -19.23 -8.58
C SER A 73 -12.44 -18.97 -7.18
N GLU A 74 -13.54 -19.62 -6.84
CA GLU A 74 -14.07 -19.68 -5.48
C GLU A 74 -13.59 -20.93 -4.72
N ILE A 75 -12.87 -21.81 -5.40
CA ILE A 75 -12.28 -23.03 -4.81
C ILE A 75 -10.96 -22.62 -4.14
N PRO A 76 -10.79 -22.85 -2.81
CA PRO A 76 -9.61 -22.36 -2.08
C PRO A 76 -8.27 -22.78 -2.68
N GLU A 77 -8.15 -24.00 -3.18
CA GLU A 77 -6.93 -24.54 -3.79
C GLU A 77 -6.61 -23.96 -5.18
N GLU A 78 -7.55 -23.19 -5.74
CA GLU A 78 -7.38 -22.49 -7.03
C GLU A 78 -7.37 -20.97 -6.88
N MET A 79 -7.60 -20.47 -5.66
CA MET A 79 -7.58 -19.04 -5.40
C MET A 79 -6.15 -18.47 -5.48
N GLY A 80 -6.04 -17.25 -5.97
CA GLY A 80 -4.79 -16.53 -5.99
C GLY A 80 -4.44 -15.89 -4.65
N MET A 81 -3.24 -15.35 -4.60
CA MET A 81 -2.67 -14.69 -3.43
C MET A 81 -3.53 -13.48 -3.02
N ARG A 82 -3.82 -13.37 -1.73
CA ARG A 82 -4.41 -12.17 -1.13
C ARG A 82 -3.32 -11.15 -0.83
N TYR A 83 -3.71 -9.88 -0.84
CA TYR A 83 -2.89 -8.81 -0.30
C TYR A 83 -3.74 -7.85 0.51
N GLU A 84 -3.12 -7.22 1.46
CA GLU A 84 -3.69 -6.20 2.31
C GLU A 84 -2.72 -5.03 2.40
N GLY A 85 -3.22 -3.80 2.27
CA GLY A 85 -2.49 -2.57 2.50
C GLY A 85 -3.18 -1.76 3.57
N ARG A 86 -2.40 -1.16 4.48
CA ARG A 86 -2.89 -0.19 5.45
C ARG A 86 -2.09 1.08 5.36
N GLY A 87 -2.80 2.19 5.25
CA GLY A 87 -2.22 3.52 5.24
C GLY A 87 -2.62 4.30 6.48
N ARG A 88 -1.66 4.97 7.11
CA ARG A 88 -1.89 5.98 8.14
C ARG A 88 -1.64 7.35 7.53
N VAL A 89 -2.51 8.30 7.86
CA VAL A 89 -2.46 9.66 7.34
C VAL A 89 -2.35 10.64 8.51
N ARG A 90 -1.41 11.56 8.42
CA ARG A 90 -1.24 12.69 9.34
C ARG A 90 -1.28 13.98 8.57
N THR A 91 -1.87 15.01 9.15
CA THR A 91 -1.95 16.34 8.54
C THR A 91 -1.56 17.42 9.54
N ALA A 92 -0.95 18.49 9.03
CA ALA A 92 -0.79 19.72 9.79
C ALA A 92 -1.78 20.76 9.28
N GLY A 93 -2.67 21.22 10.16
CA GLY A 93 -3.77 22.11 9.82
C GLY A 93 -4.94 21.38 9.13
N GLY A 94 -5.98 22.13 8.80
CA GLY A 94 -7.12 21.65 8.03
C GLY A 94 -7.95 20.57 8.71
N THR A 95 -8.64 19.79 7.89
CA THR A 95 -9.52 18.69 8.32
C THR A 95 -9.41 17.50 7.39
N THR A 96 -9.68 16.31 7.90
CA THR A 96 -9.77 15.07 7.13
C THR A 96 -11.19 14.53 7.15
N GLU A 97 -11.66 14.01 6.02
CA GLU A 97 -13.01 13.49 5.84
C GLU A 97 -12.96 12.19 5.05
N ALA A 98 -13.39 11.08 5.66
CA ALA A 98 -13.53 9.81 4.99
C ALA A 98 -14.77 9.80 4.08
N GLN A 99 -14.58 9.38 2.84
CA GLN A 99 -15.64 9.20 1.84
C GLN A 99 -15.65 7.75 1.35
N ALA A 100 -16.70 7.34 0.67
CA ALA A 100 -16.83 5.98 0.17
C ALA A 100 -15.70 5.59 -0.83
N ASP A 101 -15.14 6.58 -1.53
CA ASP A 101 -14.15 6.39 -2.60
C ASP A 101 -12.81 7.09 -2.33
N GLY A 102 -12.54 7.46 -1.08
CA GLY A 102 -11.28 8.10 -0.72
C GLY A 102 -11.31 8.85 0.61
N LEU A 103 -10.14 9.34 1.01
CA LEU A 103 -9.93 10.22 2.14
C LEU A 103 -9.61 11.63 1.62
N VAL A 104 -10.40 12.63 2.01
CA VAL A 104 -10.20 14.02 1.60
C VAL A 104 -9.54 14.80 2.73
N CYS A 105 -8.37 15.38 2.47
CA CYS A 105 -7.66 16.28 3.37
C CYS A 105 -7.88 17.70 2.85
N LYS A 106 -8.58 18.56 3.62
CA LYS A 106 -8.96 19.93 3.24
C LYS A 106 -8.14 20.96 4.01
N ASP A 107 -7.64 21.96 3.28
CA ASP A 107 -6.93 23.13 3.83
C ASP A 107 -5.72 22.75 4.71
N VAL A 108 -5.00 21.71 4.36
CA VAL A 108 -3.81 21.24 5.06
C VAL A 108 -2.55 21.96 4.55
N LEU A 109 -1.56 22.15 5.41
CA LEU A 109 -0.24 22.69 5.06
C LEU A 109 0.78 21.57 4.86
N GLU A 110 0.58 20.45 5.55
CA GLU A 110 1.41 19.26 5.44
C GLU A 110 0.52 18.01 5.44
N LEU A 111 0.90 17.04 4.63
CA LEU A 111 0.32 15.71 4.56
C LEU A 111 1.44 14.68 4.64
N GLU A 112 1.31 13.73 5.55
CA GLU A 112 2.15 12.53 5.62
C GLU A 112 1.30 11.30 5.42
N ILE A 113 1.79 10.38 4.59
CA ILE A 113 1.19 9.06 4.35
C ILE A 113 2.24 8.00 4.63
N PHE A 114 1.88 7.02 5.47
CA PHE A 114 2.67 5.83 5.77
C PHE A 114 1.88 4.63 5.30
N LEU A 115 2.39 3.88 4.31
CA LEU A 115 1.71 2.75 3.70
C LEU A 115 2.54 1.48 3.90
N ALA A 116 1.98 0.50 4.59
CA ALA A 116 2.48 -0.87 4.64
C ALA A 116 1.60 -1.78 3.78
N VAL A 117 2.21 -2.73 3.07
CA VAL A 117 1.51 -3.71 2.24
C VAL A 117 2.07 -5.09 2.50
N ARG A 118 1.20 -6.07 2.74
CA ARG A 118 1.55 -7.48 2.91
C ARG A 118 0.72 -8.36 1.99
N SER A 119 1.30 -9.48 1.61
CA SER A 119 0.60 -10.52 0.87
C SER A 119 0.57 -11.81 1.67
N SER A 120 -0.36 -12.71 1.30
CA SER A 120 -0.44 -14.04 1.89
C SER A 120 0.66 -15.00 1.41
N TYR A 121 1.67 -14.52 0.68
CA TYR A 121 2.79 -15.34 0.24
C TYR A 121 3.61 -15.85 1.44
N ALA A 122 3.74 -17.16 1.56
CA ALA A 122 4.47 -17.82 2.64
C ALA A 122 5.57 -18.77 2.13
N GLY A 123 5.96 -18.62 0.87
CA GLY A 123 6.96 -19.47 0.20
C GLY A 123 6.39 -20.22 -1.00
N ALA A 124 7.27 -20.66 -1.90
CA ALA A 124 6.88 -21.28 -3.17
C ALA A 124 6.16 -22.63 -3.01
N GLU A 125 6.37 -23.32 -1.88
CA GLU A 125 5.81 -24.64 -1.62
C GLU A 125 4.48 -24.59 -0.82
N ARG A 126 4.00 -23.38 -0.48
CA ARG A 126 2.78 -23.18 0.29
C ARG A 126 1.72 -22.51 -0.56
N HIS A 127 0.51 -23.05 -0.47
CA HIS A 127 -0.59 -22.44 -1.17
C HIS A 127 -1.01 -21.11 -0.50
N PRO A 128 -1.07 -19.98 -1.23
CA PRO A 128 -1.24 -18.66 -0.62
C PRO A 128 -2.61 -18.44 0.04
N GLU A 129 -3.64 -19.22 -0.29
CA GLU A 129 -4.95 -19.12 0.34
C GLU A 129 -5.07 -20.04 1.56
N THR A 130 -4.67 -21.31 1.44
CA THR A 130 -4.92 -22.33 2.50
C THR A 130 -3.78 -22.42 3.52
N GLU A 131 -2.56 -22.03 3.13
CA GLU A 131 -1.34 -22.09 3.94
C GLU A 131 -0.59 -20.76 3.99
N GLY A 132 -1.25 -19.69 3.54
CA GLY A 132 -0.67 -18.38 3.40
C GLY A 132 -0.42 -17.66 4.73
N ALA A 133 0.41 -16.62 4.69
CA ALA A 133 0.68 -15.77 5.84
C ALA A 133 -0.57 -14.96 6.25
N ASP A 134 -0.69 -14.69 7.56
CA ASP A 134 -1.68 -13.78 8.11
C ASP A 134 -1.25 -12.33 7.84
N THR A 135 -1.86 -11.72 6.83
CA THR A 135 -1.55 -10.36 6.39
C THR A 135 -1.87 -9.32 7.46
N ALA A 136 -2.96 -9.52 8.21
CA ALA A 136 -3.37 -8.60 9.25
C ALA A 136 -2.37 -8.55 10.42
N ALA A 137 -1.94 -9.72 10.89
CA ALA A 137 -0.93 -9.82 11.96
C ALA A 137 0.43 -9.24 11.55
N LEU A 138 0.84 -9.44 10.28
CA LEU A 138 2.07 -8.85 9.76
C LEU A 138 1.98 -7.32 9.68
N LEU A 139 0.87 -6.78 9.16
CA LEU A 139 0.66 -5.34 9.07
C LEU A 139 0.55 -4.66 10.43
N GLU A 140 -0.04 -5.31 11.41
CA GLU A 140 -0.08 -4.78 12.77
C GLU A 140 1.34 -4.62 13.35
N THR A 141 2.23 -5.56 13.06
CA THR A 141 3.64 -5.46 13.44
C THR A 141 4.36 -4.32 12.71
N ASP A 142 4.14 -4.16 11.41
CA ASP A 142 4.79 -3.12 10.59
C ASP A 142 4.32 -1.71 10.98
N LEU A 143 3.02 -1.53 11.22
CA LEU A 143 2.43 -0.22 11.54
C LEU A 143 2.89 0.37 12.90
N HIS A 144 3.55 -0.41 13.76
CA HIS A 144 4.26 0.16 14.90
C HIS A 144 5.38 1.13 14.49
N GLY A 145 5.93 0.98 13.27
CA GLY A 145 6.87 1.94 12.68
C GLY A 145 6.28 3.34 12.52
N SER A 146 5.01 3.43 12.12
CA SER A 146 4.32 4.69 11.84
C SER A 146 4.03 5.56 13.08
N GLU A 147 4.33 5.09 14.30
CA GLU A 147 4.31 5.93 15.51
C GLU A 147 5.50 6.89 15.56
N ARG A 148 6.57 6.58 14.81
CA ARG A 148 7.77 7.43 14.70
C ARG A 148 7.50 8.64 13.81
N SER A 149 8.33 9.68 13.94
CA SER A 149 8.25 10.83 13.06
C SER A 149 8.80 10.50 11.67
N PHE A 150 8.31 11.20 10.65
CA PHE A 150 8.80 11.07 9.28
C PHE A 150 10.32 11.26 9.17
N GLU A 151 10.88 12.22 9.92
CA GLU A 151 12.33 12.48 9.91
C GLU A 151 13.13 11.31 10.49
N VAL A 152 12.67 10.66 11.54
CA VAL A 152 13.32 9.47 12.10
C VAL A 152 13.33 8.34 11.07
N LEU A 153 12.20 8.05 10.44
CA LEU A 153 12.09 7.02 9.39
C LEU A 153 12.98 7.33 8.19
N LYS A 154 13.06 8.60 7.80
CA LYS A 154 13.94 9.04 6.71
C LYS A 154 15.42 8.84 7.05
N GLN A 155 15.85 9.17 8.27
CA GLN A 155 17.24 8.98 8.69
C GLN A 155 17.62 7.50 8.78
N GLU A 156 16.75 6.65 9.30
CA GLU A 156 16.94 5.20 9.35
C GLU A 156 17.04 4.60 7.93
N HIS A 157 16.16 5.03 7.01
CA HIS A 157 16.22 4.62 5.61
C HIS A 157 17.55 5.02 4.96
N ILE A 158 18.00 6.27 5.16
CA ILE A 158 19.27 6.77 4.60
C ILE A 158 20.45 5.96 5.16
N ALA A 159 20.46 5.70 6.47
CA ALA A 159 21.55 4.96 7.11
C ALA A 159 21.64 3.51 6.60
N GLU A 160 20.50 2.82 6.51
CA GLU A 160 20.43 1.45 5.95
C GLU A 160 20.86 1.41 4.49
N TYR A 161 20.36 2.32 3.66
CA TYR A 161 20.72 2.40 2.24
C TYR A 161 22.21 2.66 2.04
N GLN A 162 22.80 3.59 2.82
CA GLN A 162 24.24 3.87 2.78
C GLN A 162 25.09 2.68 3.21
N GLU A 163 24.66 1.91 4.21
CA GLU A 163 25.35 0.68 4.59
C GLU A 163 25.39 -0.33 3.46
N LEU A 164 24.28 -0.52 2.72
CA LEU A 164 24.21 -1.40 1.57
C LEU A 164 25.05 -0.89 0.39
N PHE A 165 25.01 0.41 0.13
CA PHE A 165 25.68 1.02 -1.02
C PHE A 165 27.21 1.11 -0.86
N ASN A 166 27.71 1.20 0.37
CA ASN A 166 29.15 1.33 0.68
C ASN A 166 29.86 -0.03 0.86
N ARG A 167 29.19 -1.16 0.62
CA ARG A 167 29.78 -2.50 0.57
C ARG A 167 30.40 -2.76 -0.79
#